data_b955ff26e4438913ca39cfeaf4018613
#
_entry.id   b955ff26e4438913ca39cfeaf4018613
#
_cell.length_a   1.000
_cell.length_b   1.000
_cell.length_c   1.000
_cell.angle_alpha   90.00
_cell.angle_beta   90.00
_cell.angle_gamma   90.00
#
_symmetry.space_group_name_H-M   'P 1'
#
loop_
_entity.id
_entity.type
_entity.pdbx_description
1 polymer ?
#
loop_
_entity_poly.entity_id
_entity_poly.type
_entity_poly.pdbx_seq_one_letter_code
_entity_poly.pdbx_strand_id
1 'polypeptide(L)'
;MTAPDADACRADAPSAGRVADLAHAALIGELETWPKPGLVSPVDSGSHDDMDAETLRRSAAAIRPFFAELVAAGARAAEMAELRAIGLKAETAMMRATGGVNAHRGAIFSLGLICAVAGAKGEGHGVGRAGAEALAEAVGHLWGPAISRAPVSAVSHGGRAARRFGVGGASAEAASGFPTIRAIGLPALRFGRSCAPGDPEAARVHCFFALLAVVDDTNLLHRGGADGLVGARAAAATFLDAGGIAAPAWRERAAAIHRSFVAARLSPGGCADLLAATLLLDALASAP
;
A
#
# COMPACT_ATOMS: atom_id res chain seq x y z
N MET A 1 41.64 -31.35 13.80
CA MET A 1 41.22 -30.10 13.17
C MET A 1 39.84 -30.38 12.58
N THR A 2 38.80 -30.13 13.38
CA THR A 2 37.40 -30.28 12.97
C THR A 2 37.00 -29.04 12.19
N ALA A 3 36.43 -29.21 11.01
CA ALA A 3 35.87 -28.12 10.21
C ALA A 3 34.73 -27.43 11.00
N PRO A 4 34.63 -26.11 10.95
CA PRO A 4 33.52 -25.41 11.62
C PRO A 4 32.21 -25.74 10.91
N ASP A 5 31.20 -26.02 11.73
CA ASP A 5 29.82 -26.28 11.35
C ASP A 5 29.27 -25.18 10.38
N ALA A 6 28.97 -25.59 9.16
CA ALA A 6 28.36 -24.75 8.13
C ALA A 6 26.85 -24.47 8.37
N ASP A 7 26.33 -24.95 9.50
CA ASP A 7 24.88 -24.86 9.81
C ASP A 7 24.48 -23.67 10.72
N ALA A 8 25.44 -22.89 11.20
CA ALA A 8 25.19 -21.78 12.16
C ALA A 8 24.85 -20.43 11.51
N CYS A 9 24.63 -20.33 10.21
CA CYS A 9 24.38 -19.06 9.51
C CYS A 9 23.11 -19.05 8.63
N ARG A 10 22.16 -19.93 8.91
CA ARG A 10 20.77 -19.77 8.40
C ARG A 10 20.00 -18.88 9.36
N ALA A 11 20.22 -17.57 9.28
CA ALA A 11 19.25 -16.61 9.80
C ALA A 11 17.96 -16.83 8.98
N ASP A 12 16.91 -17.35 9.64
CA ASP A 12 15.66 -17.77 9.01
C ASP A 12 15.06 -16.63 8.18
N ALA A 13 14.96 -16.84 6.86
CA ALA A 13 14.11 -16.00 6.01
C ALA A 13 12.68 -16.06 6.59
N PRO A 14 11.95 -14.92 6.68
CA PRO A 14 10.63 -14.93 7.28
C PRO A 14 9.74 -15.90 6.52
N SER A 15 9.10 -16.82 7.23
CA SER A 15 8.19 -17.82 6.64
C SER A 15 7.10 -17.12 5.82
N ALA A 16 6.59 -17.79 4.79
CA ALA A 16 5.51 -17.24 3.96
C ALA A 16 4.31 -16.79 4.81
N GLY A 17 4.02 -17.50 5.89
CA GLY A 17 2.99 -17.12 6.87
C GLY A 17 3.30 -15.79 7.56
N ARG A 18 4.54 -15.57 8.00
CA ARG A 18 4.96 -14.32 8.63
C ARG A 18 4.86 -13.12 7.69
N VAL A 19 5.27 -13.26 6.43
CA VAL A 19 5.12 -12.18 5.43
C VAL A 19 3.64 -11.87 5.18
N ALA A 20 2.79 -12.88 5.09
CA ALA A 20 1.34 -12.71 4.97
C ALA A 20 0.72 -12.02 6.19
N ASP A 21 1.23 -12.28 7.39
CA ASP A 21 0.82 -11.59 8.62
C ASP A 21 1.23 -10.12 8.60
N LEU A 22 2.43 -9.80 8.12
CA LEU A 22 2.88 -8.42 7.97
C LEU A 22 2.05 -7.67 6.91
N ALA A 23 1.70 -8.32 5.79
CA ALA A 23 0.83 -7.73 4.79
C ALA A 23 -0.59 -7.48 5.34
N HIS A 24 -1.15 -8.42 6.10
CA HIS A 24 -2.42 -8.22 6.79
C HIS A 24 -2.34 -7.08 7.81
N ALA A 25 -1.28 -7.04 8.65
CA ALA A 25 -1.07 -5.97 9.61
C ALA A 25 -0.91 -4.59 8.94
N ALA A 26 -0.29 -4.53 7.76
CA ALA A 26 -0.18 -3.29 6.99
C ALA A 26 -1.54 -2.77 6.51
N LEU A 27 -2.44 -3.65 6.06
CA LEU A 27 -3.83 -3.31 5.71
C LEU A 27 -4.61 -2.81 6.91
N ILE A 28 -4.48 -3.49 8.06
CA ILE A 28 -5.14 -3.06 9.31
C ILE A 28 -4.54 -1.73 9.80
N GLY A 29 -3.22 -1.56 9.72
CA GLY A 29 -2.55 -0.30 10.07
C GLY A 29 -2.99 0.87 9.19
N GLU A 30 -3.21 0.64 7.89
CA GLU A 30 -3.81 1.62 7.00
C GLU A 30 -5.24 1.95 7.44
N LEU A 31 -6.10 0.96 7.63
CA LEU A 31 -7.48 1.13 8.08
C LEU A 31 -7.59 1.93 9.39
N GLU A 32 -6.76 1.59 10.37
CA GLU A 32 -6.76 2.21 11.71
C GLU A 32 -6.11 3.60 11.75
N THR A 33 -5.57 4.07 10.63
CA THR A 33 -5.02 5.42 10.54
C THR A 33 -6.14 6.46 10.44
N TRP A 34 -6.19 7.41 11.38
CA TRP A 34 -7.16 8.51 11.38
C TRP A 34 -6.49 9.80 11.92
N PRO A 35 -6.80 10.99 11.34
CA PRO A 35 -7.67 11.24 10.19
C PRO A 35 -6.98 10.97 8.84
N LYS A 36 -7.68 10.23 7.96
CA LYS A 36 -7.32 10.07 6.54
C LYS A 36 -8.40 10.71 5.66
N PRO A 37 -8.14 11.80 4.93
CA PRO A 37 -9.14 12.50 4.13
C PRO A 37 -10.00 11.58 3.25
N GLY A 38 -11.33 11.54 3.54
CA GLY A 38 -12.32 10.84 2.75
C GLY A 38 -12.30 9.31 2.75
N LEU A 39 -11.39 8.69 3.51
CA LEU A 39 -11.24 7.24 3.58
C LEU A 39 -11.95 6.66 4.80
N VAL A 40 -12.30 5.38 4.69
CA VAL A 40 -12.85 4.58 5.78
C VAL A 40 -11.83 4.45 6.92
N SER A 41 -12.31 4.54 8.14
CA SER A 41 -11.56 4.30 9.36
C SER A 41 -12.49 3.71 10.43
N PRO A 42 -11.99 3.33 11.63
CA PRO A 42 -12.87 2.95 12.75
C PRO A 42 -13.79 4.08 13.23
N VAL A 43 -13.50 5.34 12.87
CA VAL A 43 -14.29 6.51 13.28
C VAL A 43 -15.52 6.71 12.41
N ASP A 44 -15.38 6.55 11.10
CA ASP A 44 -16.47 6.68 10.13
C ASP A 44 -16.16 6.00 8.78
N SER A 45 -17.17 5.93 7.91
CA SER A 45 -17.07 5.33 6.57
C SER A 45 -16.47 6.28 5.51
N GLY A 46 -16.03 7.48 5.89
CA GLY A 46 -15.49 8.44 4.94
C GLY A 46 -16.50 8.79 3.84
N SER A 47 -16.05 8.77 2.60
CA SER A 47 -16.84 9.07 1.39
C SER A 47 -17.55 7.83 0.82
N HIS A 48 -17.80 6.79 1.62
CA HIS A 48 -18.33 5.51 1.19
C HIS A 48 -19.69 5.21 1.82
N ASP A 49 -20.65 4.82 0.98
CA ASP A 49 -21.97 4.35 1.38
C ASP A 49 -22.06 2.81 1.34
N ASP A 50 -21.04 2.16 0.74
CA ASP A 50 -21.01 0.72 0.40
C ASP A 50 -20.02 -0.10 1.25
N MET A 51 -19.17 0.57 2.05
CA MET A 51 -18.19 -0.10 2.91
C MET A 51 -17.91 0.69 4.20
N ASP A 52 -17.55 -0.05 5.23
CA ASP A 52 -17.16 0.42 6.55
C ASP A 52 -15.89 -0.30 7.04
N ALA A 53 -15.45 0.02 8.26
CA ALA A 53 -14.27 -0.60 8.85
C ALA A 53 -14.37 -2.12 8.97
N GLU A 54 -15.59 -2.65 9.26
CA GLU A 54 -15.80 -4.09 9.37
C GLU A 54 -15.72 -4.79 8.02
N THR A 55 -16.24 -4.16 6.97
CA THR A 55 -16.10 -4.63 5.58
C THR A 55 -14.63 -4.72 5.17
N LEU A 56 -13.81 -3.70 5.52
CA LEU A 56 -12.38 -3.71 5.25
C LEU A 56 -11.64 -4.79 6.06
N ARG A 57 -12.00 -5.01 7.35
CA ARG A 57 -11.42 -6.10 8.15
C ARG A 57 -11.73 -7.48 7.56
N ARG A 58 -13.00 -7.73 7.18
CA ARG A 58 -13.37 -8.99 6.53
C ARG A 58 -12.62 -9.20 5.22
N SER A 59 -12.46 -8.14 4.42
CA SER A 59 -11.68 -8.17 3.19
C SER A 59 -10.21 -8.52 3.47
N ALA A 60 -9.55 -7.82 4.40
CA ALA A 60 -8.16 -8.06 4.76
C ALA A 60 -7.91 -9.50 5.23
N ALA A 61 -8.80 -10.04 6.08
CA ALA A 61 -8.74 -11.41 6.53
C ALA A 61 -8.89 -12.43 5.39
N ALA A 62 -9.83 -12.19 4.47
CA ALA A 62 -10.11 -13.08 3.34
C ALA A 62 -8.96 -13.16 2.32
N ILE A 63 -8.21 -12.06 2.13
CA ILE A 63 -7.11 -12.02 1.16
C ILE A 63 -5.76 -12.45 1.75
N ARG A 64 -5.61 -12.47 3.08
CA ARG A 64 -4.36 -12.86 3.77
C ARG A 64 -3.73 -14.18 3.27
N PRO A 65 -4.47 -15.29 3.08
CA PRO A 65 -3.87 -16.55 2.62
C PRO A 65 -3.16 -16.43 1.28
N PHE A 66 -3.66 -15.58 0.38
CA PHE A 66 -3.10 -15.39 -0.95
C PHE A 66 -1.77 -14.63 -0.92
N PHE A 67 -1.51 -13.83 0.09
CA PHE A 67 -0.18 -13.25 0.27
C PHE A 67 0.88 -14.32 0.55
N ALA A 68 0.54 -15.37 1.33
CA ALA A 68 1.45 -16.52 1.51
C ALA A 68 1.66 -17.31 0.22
N GLU A 69 0.61 -17.49 -0.61
CA GLU A 69 0.76 -18.11 -1.93
C GLU A 69 1.68 -17.30 -2.84
N LEU A 70 1.58 -15.96 -2.80
CA LEU A 70 2.43 -15.04 -3.58
C LEU A 70 3.90 -15.08 -3.11
N VAL A 71 4.16 -15.18 -1.81
CA VAL A 71 5.52 -15.40 -1.27
C VAL A 71 6.08 -16.70 -1.82
N ALA A 72 5.34 -17.81 -1.73
CA ALA A 72 5.76 -19.09 -2.24
C ALA A 72 5.97 -19.10 -3.76
N ALA A 73 5.15 -18.36 -4.51
CA ALA A 73 5.31 -18.19 -5.95
C ALA A 73 6.60 -17.40 -6.27
N GLY A 74 6.85 -16.32 -5.55
CA GLY A 74 8.09 -15.54 -5.68
C GLY A 74 9.35 -16.35 -5.39
N ALA A 75 9.35 -17.18 -4.34
CA ALA A 75 10.44 -18.08 -4.00
C ALA A 75 10.78 -19.07 -5.14
N ARG A 76 9.80 -19.42 -5.97
CA ARG A 76 9.99 -20.26 -7.16
C ARG A 76 10.29 -19.46 -8.44
N ALA A 77 10.58 -18.16 -8.33
CA ALA A 77 10.79 -17.25 -9.47
C ALA A 77 9.61 -17.25 -10.47
N ALA A 78 8.38 -17.26 -9.96
CA ALA A 78 7.18 -17.34 -10.77
C ALA A 78 7.05 -16.15 -11.74
N GLU A 79 6.53 -16.44 -12.92
CA GLU A 79 6.19 -15.45 -13.95
C GLU A 79 5.01 -14.57 -13.52
N MET A 80 4.92 -13.35 -14.06
CA MET A 80 3.82 -12.41 -13.74
C MET A 80 2.42 -13.00 -14.00
N ALA A 81 2.30 -13.93 -14.94
CA ALA A 81 1.03 -14.63 -15.23
C ALA A 81 0.54 -15.45 -14.04
N GLU A 82 1.43 -16.17 -13.34
CA GLU A 82 1.09 -16.93 -12.15
C GLU A 82 0.72 -16.00 -10.98
N LEU A 83 1.50 -14.95 -10.74
CA LEU A 83 1.21 -13.94 -9.70
C LEU A 83 -0.17 -13.30 -9.93
N ARG A 84 -0.48 -12.99 -11.18
CA ARG A 84 -1.79 -12.46 -11.57
C ARG A 84 -2.92 -13.44 -11.31
N ALA A 85 -2.73 -14.73 -11.59
CA ALA A 85 -3.74 -15.77 -11.33
C ALA A 85 -4.04 -15.88 -9.82
N ILE A 86 -3.02 -15.80 -8.96
CA ILE A 86 -3.19 -15.78 -7.50
C ILE A 86 -3.92 -14.49 -7.08
N GLY A 87 -3.53 -13.33 -7.61
CA GLY A 87 -4.21 -12.06 -7.34
C GLY A 87 -5.70 -12.07 -7.69
N LEU A 88 -6.08 -12.67 -8.81
CA LEU A 88 -7.49 -12.82 -9.22
C LEU A 88 -8.28 -13.74 -8.26
N LYS A 89 -7.64 -14.77 -7.71
CA LYS A 89 -8.28 -15.60 -6.66
C LYS A 89 -8.48 -14.77 -5.38
N ALA A 90 -7.50 -13.95 -5.00
CA ALA A 90 -7.61 -13.03 -3.87
C ALA A 90 -8.75 -12.01 -4.07
N GLU A 91 -8.86 -11.41 -5.26
CA GLU A 91 -9.99 -10.53 -5.60
C GLU A 91 -11.34 -11.26 -5.47
N THR A 92 -11.42 -12.51 -5.92
CA THR A 92 -12.63 -13.31 -5.81
C THR A 92 -13.00 -13.59 -4.34
N ALA A 93 -12.01 -13.90 -3.50
CA ALA A 93 -12.21 -14.09 -2.06
C ALA A 93 -12.67 -12.79 -1.37
N MET A 94 -12.02 -11.67 -1.70
CA MET A 94 -12.43 -10.33 -1.27
C MET A 94 -13.90 -10.04 -1.60
N MET A 95 -14.29 -10.20 -2.88
CA MET A 95 -15.65 -9.93 -3.32
C MET A 95 -16.69 -10.79 -2.59
N ARG A 96 -16.38 -12.05 -2.32
CA ARG A 96 -17.26 -12.93 -1.52
C ARG A 96 -17.39 -12.46 -0.07
N ALA A 97 -16.27 -12.09 0.57
CA ALA A 97 -16.25 -11.66 1.96
C ALA A 97 -16.93 -10.29 2.20
N THR A 98 -16.99 -9.45 1.17
CA THR A 98 -17.56 -8.10 1.23
C THR A 98 -18.95 -7.96 0.62
N GLY A 99 -19.56 -9.07 0.14
CA GLY A 99 -20.85 -9.00 -0.52
C GLY A 99 -20.82 -8.30 -1.88
N GLY A 100 -19.69 -8.36 -2.58
CA GLY A 100 -19.52 -7.75 -3.90
C GLY A 100 -18.84 -6.37 -3.91
N VAL A 101 -18.40 -5.89 -2.75
CA VAL A 101 -17.73 -4.58 -2.65
C VAL A 101 -16.24 -4.72 -2.92
N ASN A 102 -15.71 -3.85 -3.79
CA ASN A 102 -14.28 -3.79 -4.10
C ASN A 102 -13.52 -2.98 -3.03
N ALA A 103 -13.08 -3.64 -1.98
CA ALA A 103 -12.43 -3.02 -0.83
C ALA A 103 -10.89 -2.85 -0.99
N HIS A 104 -10.18 -3.85 -1.57
CA HIS A 104 -8.71 -3.90 -1.54
C HIS A 104 -8.06 -4.32 -2.88
N ARG A 105 -8.71 -4.12 -4.04
CA ARG A 105 -8.12 -4.56 -5.33
C ARG A 105 -6.74 -3.99 -5.59
N GLY A 106 -6.53 -2.70 -5.35
CA GLY A 106 -5.23 -2.05 -5.56
C GLY A 106 -4.19 -2.54 -4.54
N ALA A 107 -4.59 -2.73 -3.29
CA ALA A 107 -3.74 -3.30 -2.25
C ALA A 107 -3.35 -4.75 -2.55
N ILE A 108 -4.27 -5.61 -3.03
CA ILE A 108 -3.96 -6.98 -3.49
C ILE A 108 -2.83 -6.94 -4.53
N PHE A 109 -2.91 -6.03 -5.49
CA PHE A 109 -1.89 -5.89 -6.52
C PHE A 109 -0.55 -5.42 -5.93
N SER A 110 -0.54 -4.31 -5.20
CA SER A 110 0.71 -3.70 -4.70
C SER A 110 1.37 -4.56 -3.63
N LEU A 111 0.62 -4.97 -2.58
CA LEU A 111 1.15 -5.80 -1.51
C LEU A 111 1.49 -7.20 -2.01
N GLY A 112 0.70 -7.73 -2.96
CA GLY A 112 0.96 -9.03 -3.57
C GLY A 112 2.32 -9.10 -4.28
N LEU A 113 2.69 -8.07 -5.04
CA LEU A 113 4.02 -7.98 -5.66
C LEU A 113 5.14 -7.84 -4.64
N ILE A 114 4.93 -7.09 -3.56
CA ILE A 114 5.89 -6.98 -2.45
C ILE A 114 6.05 -8.32 -1.72
N CYS A 115 4.96 -9.05 -1.48
CA CYS A 115 5.02 -10.41 -0.92
C CYS A 115 5.80 -11.36 -1.83
N ALA A 116 5.55 -11.31 -3.14
CA ALA A 116 6.27 -12.16 -4.10
C ALA A 116 7.78 -11.82 -4.12
N VAL A 117 8.17 -10.55 -4.09
CA VAL A 117 9.59 -10.18 -4.04
C VAL A 117 10.24 -10.56 -2.71
N ALA A 118 9.50 -10.53 -1.59
CA ALA A 118 9.99 -11.01 -0.31
C ALA A 118 10.32 -12.51 -0.38
N GLY A 119 9.48 -13.31 -1.05
CA GLY A 119 9.77 -14.73 -1.33
C GLY A 119 10.98 -14.90 -2.23
N ALA A 120 11.08 -14.16 -3.34
CA ALA A 120 12.18 -14.24 -4.28
C ALA A 120 13.56 -13.88 -3.67
N LYS A 121 13.58 -13.05 -2.64
CA LYS A 121 14.79 -12.63 -1.93
C LYS A 121 15.10 -13.47 -0.69
N GLY A 122 14.12 -14.27 -0.19
CA GLY A 122 14.25 -15.03 1.06
C GLY A 122 15.14 -16.27 0.98
N GLU A 123 15.27 -16.91 -0.18
CA GLU A 123 16.10 -18.13 -0.35
C GLU A 123 17.56 -17.81 -0.66
N GLY A 124 18.26 -17.13 0.24
CA GLY A 124 19.71 -16.92 0.12
C GLY A 124 20.23 -15.55 0.50
N HIS A 125 19.36 -14.55 0.62
CA HIS A 125 19.75 -13.18 0.97
C HIS A 125 18.73 -12.62 1.95
N GLY A 126 18.77 -12.96 3.22
CA GLY A 126 17.78 -12.59 4.24
C GLY A 126 17.07 -11.27 3.97
N VAL A 127 15.75 -11.30 4.00
CA VAL A 127 14.86 -10.12 3.74
C VAL A 127 15.26 -8.94 4.65
N GLY A 128 15.73 -9.21 5.86
CA GLY A 128 16.25 -8.20 6.79
C GLY A 128 17.56 -7.50 6.36
N ARG A 129 18.26 -7.98 5.32
CA ARG A 129 19.46 -7.34 4.75
C ARG A 129 19.17 -6.50 3.51
N ALA A 130 18.06 -6.76 2.81
CA ALA A 130 17.61 -5.91 1.73
C ALA A 130 16.76 -4.80 2.33
N GLY A 131 17.21 -3.55 2.29
CA GLY A 131 16.41 -2.41 2.73
C GLY A 131 15.06 -2.32 2.01
N ALA A 132 14.10 -1.63 2.60
CA ALA A 132 12.74 -1.46 2.03
C ALA A 132 12.77 -0.96 0.58
N GLU A 133 13.68 -0.03 0.29
CA GLU A 133 13.88 0.53 -1.05
C GLU A 133 14.35 -0.51 -2.06
N ALA A 134 15.27 -1.39 -1.67
CA ALA A 134 15.78 -2.45 -2.55
C ALA A 134 14.71 -3.52 -2.85
N LEU A 135 13.82 -3.82 -1.89
CA LEU A 135 12.68 -4.70 -2.13
C LEU A 135 11.70 -4.07 -3.13
N ALA A 136 11.41 -2.77 -2.97
CA ALA A 136 10.56 -2.05 -3.90
C ALA A 136 11.13 -2.03 -5.32
N GLU A 137 12.42 -1.72 -5.48
CA GLU A 137 13.13 -1.75 -6.77
C GLU A 137 13.11 -3.13 -7.43
N ALA A 138 13.28 -4.17 -6.64
CA ALA A 138 13.30 -5.55 -7.14
C ALA A 138 11.98 -5.94 -7.81
N VAL A 139 10.83 -5.39 -7.40
CA VAL A 139 9.55 -5.59 -8.11
C VAL A 139 9.65 -5.11 -9.56
N GLY A 140 10.18 -3.89 -9.77
CA GLY A 140 10.38 -3.33 -11.11
C GLY A 140 11.35 -4.15 -11.96
N HIS A 141 12.44 -4.61 -11.37
CA HIS A 141 13.45 -5.43 -12.06
C HIS A 141 12.89 -6.81 -12.47
N LEU A 142 12.17 -7.48 -11.58
CA LEU A 142 11.66 -8.83 -11.84
C LEU A 142 10.46 -8.84 -12.78
N TRP A 143 9.50 -7.94 -12.58
CA TRP A 143 8.22 -8.01 -13.29
C TRP A 143 7.83 -6.73 -14.03
N GLY A 144 8.60 -5.64 -13.91
CA GLY A 144 8.29 -4.34 -14.54
C GLY A 144 7.96 -4.42 -16.02
N PRO A 145 8.79 -5.08 -16.87
CA PRO A 145 8.47 -5.24 -18.29
C PRO A 145 7.17 -6.02 -18.56
N ALA A 146 6.86 -7.02 -17.73
CA ALA A 146 5.63 -7.81 -17.87
C ALA A 146 4.39 -7.02 -17.41
N ILE A 147 4.52 -6.22 -16.34
CA ILE A 147 3.48 -5.31 -15.85
C ILE A 147 3.18 -4.25 -16.91
N SER A 148 4.20 -3.62 -17.50
CA SER A 148 4.04 -2.56 -18.49
C SER A 148 3.40 -3.04 -19.79
N ARG A 149 3.65 -4.30 -20.20
CA ARG A 149 3.03 -4.90 -21.40
C ARG A 149 1.58 -5.35 -21.16
N ALA A 150 1.17 -5.50 -19.90
CA ALA A 150 -0.20 -5.92 -19.61
C ALA A 150 -1.20 -4.83 -20.00
N PRO A 151 -2.34 -5.19 -20.64
CA PRO A 151 -3.33 -4.19 -20.98
C PRO A 151 -3.92 -3.57 -19.71
N VAL A 152 -4.02 -2.24 -19.71
CA VAL A 152 -4.70 -1.51 -18.63
C VAL A 152 -6.17 -1.93 -18.61
N SER A 153 -6.66 -2.39 -17.45
CA SER A 153 -8.04 -2.87 -17.30
C SER A 153 -9.06 -1.85 -17.82
N ALA A 154 -9.86 -2.27 -18.80
CA ALA A 154 -10.95 -1.43 -19.34
C ALA A 154 -12.15 -1.35 -18.39
N VAL A 155 -12.25 -2.28 -17.45
CA VAL A 155 -13.43 -2.48 -16.60
C VAL A 155 -13.26 -1.80 -15.23
N SER A 156 -12.02 -1.69 -14.70
CA SER A 156 -11.79 -1.06 -13.40
C SER A 156 -11.92 0.46 -13.46
N HIS A 157 -12.42 1.07 -12.37
CA HIS A 157 -12.50 2.53 -12.21
C HIS A 157 -11.13 3.19 -12.41
N GLY A 158 -10.08 2.67 -11.74
CA GLY A 158 -8.72 3.16 -11.86
C GLY A 158 -8.16 3.07 -13.28
N GLY A 159 -8.39 1.95 -13.99
CA GLY A 159 -7.93 1.78 -15.37
C GLY A 159 -8.65 2.72 -16.37
N ARG A 160 -9.95 2.99 -16.16
CA ARG A 160 -10.67 4.00 -16.96
C ARG A 160 -10.15 5.42 -16.70
N ALA A 161 -9.94 5.78 -15.44
CA ALA A 161 -9.38 7.07 -15.07
C ALA A 161 -7.95 7.23 -15.61
N ALA A 162 -7.09 6.22 -15.45
CA ALA A 162 -5.72 6.24 -15.98
C ALA A 162 -5.70 6.54 -17.49
N ARG A 163 -6.54 5.87 -18.28
CA ARG A 163 -6.62 6.14 -19.73
C ARG A 163 -7.19 7.51 -20.05
N ARG A 164 -8.26 7.94 -19.33
CA ARG A 164 -8.92 9.25 -19.59
C ARG A 164 -8.00 10.43 -19.31
N PHE A 165 -7.18 10.33 -18.26
CA PHE A 165 -6.34 11.43 -17.79
C PHE A 165 -4.86 11.27 -18.14
N GLY A 166 -4.47 10.17 -18.80
CA GLY A 166 -3.10 9.94 -19.23
C GLY A 166 -2.12 9.65 -18.09
N VAL A 167 -2.61 9.12 -16.95
CA VAL A 167 -1.77 8.82 -15.78
C VAL A 167 -1.46 7.33 -15.67
N GLY A 168 -0.31 6.98 -15.09
CA GLY A 168 0.16 5.60 -15.03
C GLY A 168 -0.55 4.72 -14.01
N GLY A 169 -1.04 5.29 -12.93
CA GLY A 169 -1.69 4.59 -11.82
C GLY A 169 -0.82 3.53 -11.16
N ALA A 170 -1.45 2.58 -10.45
CA ALA A 170 -0.76 1.54 -9.69
C ALA A 170 0.15 0.65 -10.55
N SER A 171 -0.20 0.41 -11.82
CA SER A 171 0.62 -0.44 -12.71
C SER A 171 1.95 0.22 -13.07
N ALA A 172 1.97 1.52 -13.40
CA ALA A 172 3.21 2.23 -13.69
C ALA A 172 4.08 2.40 -12.43
N GLU A 173 3.45 2.65 -11.29
CA GLU A 173 4.11 2.72 -9.98
C GLU A 173 4.85 1.41 -9.67
N ALA A 174 4.18 0.27 -9.77
CA ALA A 174 4.78 -1.04 -9.53
C ALA A 174 5.82 -1.42 -10.59
N ALA A 175 5.55 -1.16 -11.88
CA ALA A 175 6.49 -1.47 -12.96
C ALA A 175 7.82 -0.72 -12.83
N SER A 176 7.80 0.47 -12.20
CA SER A 176 8.99 1.29 -11.94
C SER A 176 9.62 1.04 -10.55
N GLY A 177 9.19 0.00 -9.84
CA GLY A 177 9.71 -0.35 -8.52
C GLY A 177 9.28 0.63 -7.42
N PHE A 178 8.05 1.07 -7.45
CA PHE A 178 7.42 1.93 -6.46
C PHE A 178 8.21 3.22 -6.14
N PRO A 179 8.53 4.05 -7.13
CA PRO A 179 9.31 5.27 -6.94
C PRO A 179 8.68 6.22 -5.92
N THR A 180 7.35 6.34 -5.87
CA THR A 180 6.66 7.21 -4.91
C THR A 180 6.82 6.69 -3.48
N ILE A 181 6.75 5.38 -3.26
CA ILE A 181 7.01 4.80 -1.93
C ILE A 181 8.44 5.06 -1.50
N ARG A 182 9.42 4.84 -2.40
CA ARG A 182 10.85 5.01 -2.10
C ARG A 182 11.22 6.46 -1.83
N ALA A 183 10.74 7.38 -2.66
CA ALA A 183 11.12 8.79 -2.56
C ALA A 183 10.29 9.59 -1.55
N ILE A 184 9.06 9.19 -1.28
CA ILE A 184 8.11 9.94 -0.43
C ILE A 184 7.61 9.09 0.74
N GLY A 185 7.01 7.92 0.50
CA GLY A 185 6.32 7.15 1.53
C GLY A 185 7.25 6.74 2.68
N LEU A 186 8.35 6.03 2.40
CA LEU A 186 9.31 5.57 3.41
C LEU A 186 9.97 6.74 4.14
N PRO A 187 10.51 7.78 3.46
CA PRO A 187 11.04 8.96 4.14
C PRO A 187 10.02 9.66 5.04
N ALA A 188 8.78 9.86 4.57
CA ALA A 188 7.74 10.51 5.35
C ALA A 188 7.32 9.69 6.58
N LEU A 189 7.24 8.35 6.46
CA LEU A 189 6.94 7.48 7.60
C LEU A 189 8.04 7.57 8.67
N ARG A 190 9.32 7.54 8.26
CA ARG A 190 10.47 7.70 9.17
C ARG A 190 10.50 9.08 9.83
N PHE A 191 10.27 10.13 9.06
CA PHE A 191 10.16 11.49 9.57
C PHE A 191 9.01 11.61 10.59
N GLY A 192 7.84 11.05 10.28
CA GLY A 192 6.70 11.07 11.19
C GLY A 192 7.00 10.39 12.53
N ARG A 193 7.72 9.25 12.51
CA ARG A 193 8.19 8.59 13.74
C ARG A 193 9.16 9.45 14.54
N SER A 194 10.04 10.20 13.89
CA SER A 194 10.98 11.11 14.58
C SER A 194 10.27 12.32 15.20
N CYS A 195 9.22 12.83 14.55
CA CYS A 195 8.43 13.95 15.06
C CYS A 195 7.49 13.58 16.21
N ALA A 196 6.97 12.34 16.20
CA ALA A 196 6.03 11.86 17.21
C ALA A 196 6.45 10.47 17.73
N PRO A 197 7.56 10.38 18.52
CA PRO A 197 8.00 9.13 19.11
C PRO A 197 6.90 8.51 19.98
N GLY A 198 6.57 7.24 19.73
CA GLY A 198 5.52 6.54 20.47
C GLY A 198 4.08 6.76 19.94
N ASP A 199 3.89 7.57 18.91
CA ASP A 199 2.60 7.73 18.22
C ASP A 199 2.69 7.20 16.78
N PRO A 200 2.52 5.90 16.55
CA PRO A 200 2.59 5.31 15.22
C PRO A 200 1.46 5.77 14.30
N GLU A 201 0.32 6.20 14.83
CA GLU A 201 -0.77 6.75 14.03
C GLU A 201 -0.39 8.10 13.43
N ALA A 202 0.20 9.00 14.22
CA ALA A 202 0.70 10.29 13.72
C ALA A 202 1.69 10.10 12.57
N ALA A 203 2.62 9.13 12.69
CA ALA A 203 3.56 8.82 11.62
C ALA A 203 2.86 8.34 10.33
N ARG A 204 1.83 7.49 10.45
CA ARG A 204 1.03 7.02 9.31
C ARG A 204 0.22 8.16 8.67
N VAL A 205 -0.37 9.04 9.49
CA VAL A 205 -1.06 10.24 8.99
C VAL A 205 -0.11 11.14 8.22
N HIS A 206 1.10 11.39 8.75
CA HIS A 206 2.10 12.21 8.03
C HIS A 206 2.48 11.57 6.68
N CYS A 207 2.75 10.27 6.67
CA CYS A 207 3.05 9.53 5.45
C CYS A 207 1.89 9.62 4.44
N PHE A 208 0.65 9.45 4.90
CA PHE A 208 -0.53 9.56 4.04
C PHE A 208 -0.66 10.94 3.39
N PHE A 209 -0.51 12.03 4.15
CA PHE A 209 -0.56 13.37 3.60
C PHE A 209 0.59 13.65 2.62
N ALA A 210 1.80 13.13 2.89
CA ALA A 210 2.92 13.25 1.97
C ALA A 210 2.65 12.53 0.64
N LEU A 211 2.09 11.33 0.67
CA LEU A 211 1.64 10.62 -0.53
C LEU A 211 0.53 11.37 -1.27
N LEU A 212 -0.49 11.85 -0.54
CA LEU A 212 -1.62 12.58 -1.11
C LEU A 212 -1.19 13.87 -1.82
N ALA A 213 -0.13 14.51 -1.38
CA ALA A 213 0.39 15.73 -2.00
C ALA A 213 0.98 15.51 -3.41
N VAL A 214 1.38 14.27 -3.77
CA VAL A 214 2.13 14.01 -5.01
C VAL A 214 1.50 12.97 -5.94
N VAL A 215 0.70 12.04 -5.42
CA VAL A 215 0.18 10.89 -6.18
C VAL A 215 -0.90 11.32 -7.18
N ASP A 216 -0.81 10.84 -8.43
CA ASP A 216 -1.89 10.89 -9.43
C ASP A 216 -2.95 9.83 -9.09
N ASP A 217 -3.69 10.06 -8.01
CA ASP A 217 -4.66 9.09 -7.51
C ASP A 217 -5.83 8.90 -8.48
N THR A 218 -5.91 7.70 -9.06
CA THR A 218 -6.94 7.36 -10.06
C THR A 218 -8.35 7.30 -9.47
N ASN A 219 -8.51 7.12 -8.15
CA ASN A 219 -9.81 7.16 -7.50
C ASN A 219 -10.27 8.61 -7.32
N LEU A 220 -9.38 9.53 -6.97
CA LEU A 220 -9.67 10.97 -6.97
C LEU A 220 -10.06 11.45 -8.37
N LEU A 221 -9.29 11.07 -9.41
CA LEU A 221 -9.60 11.37 -10.80
C LEU A 221 -10.95 10.78 -11.23
N HIS A 222 -11.29 9.60 -10.78
CA HIS A 222 -12.59 8.97 -11.08
C HIS A 222 -13.75 9.71 -10.41
N ARG A 223 -13.61 10.12 -9.14
CA ARG A 223 -14.67 10.74 -8.33
C ARG A 223 -14.82 12.24 -8.55
N GLY A 224 -13.71 12.98 -8.61
CA GLY A 224 -13.68 14.44 -8.65
C GLY A 224 -13.04 15.04 -9.91
N GLY A 225 -12.60 14.20 -10.87
CA GLY A 225 -11.89 14.70 -12.05
C GLY A 225 -10.55 15.34 -11.72
N ALA A 226 -10.02 16.13 -12.65
CA ALA A 226 -8.76 16.85 -12.47
C ALA A 226 -8.82 17.84 -11.30
N ASP A 227 -9.94 18.57 -11.17
CA ASP A 227 -10.12 19.55 -10.09
C ASP A 227 -10.13 18.90 -8.71
N GLY A 228 -10.77 17.72 -8.58
CA GLY A 228 -10.75 16.94 -7.34
C GLY A 228 -9.33 16.49 -6.95
N LEU A 229 -8.51 16.06 -7.93
CA LEU A 229 -7.12 15.72 -7.69
C LEU A 229 -6.28 16.94 -7.27
N VAL A 230 -6.40 18.05 -8.00
CA VAL A 230 -5.67 19.30 -7.71
C VAL A 230 -6.04 19.83 -6.33
N GLY A 231 -7.34 19.89 -6.00
CA GLY A 231 -7.81 20.32 -4.68
C GLY A 231 -7.32 19.43 -3.55
N ALA A 232 -7.31 18.10 -3.75
CA ALA A 232 -6.81 17.14 -2.78
C ALA A 232 -5.32 17.33 -2.50
N ARG A 233 -4.51 17.49 -3.55
CA ARG A 233 -3.07 17.76 -3.42
C ARG A 233 -2.79 19.08 -2.71
N ALA A 234 -3.52 20.14 -3.07
CA ALA A 234 -3.39 21.44 -2.43
C ALA A 234 -3.72 21.37 -0.93
N ALA A 235 -4.79 20.67 -0.55
CA ALA A 235 -5.15 20.49 0.86
C ALA A 235 -4.05 19.72 1.62
N ALA A 236 -3.45 18.68 1.01
CA ALA A 236 -2.36 17.93 1.61
C ALA A 236 -1.08 18.78 1.76
N ALA A 237 -0.70 19.53 0.72
CA ALA A 237 0.45 20.42 0.76
C ALA A 237 0.27 21.49 1.85
N THR A 238 -0.89 22.14 1.89
CA THR A 238 -1.21 23.15 2.93
C THR A 238 -1.10 22.59 4.35
N PHE A 239 -1.56 21.33 4.57
CA PHE A 239 -1.40 20.67 5.87
C PHE A 239 0.07 20.45 6.24
N LEU A 240 0.89 19.98 5.29
CA LEU A 240 2.31 19.73 5.49
C LEU A 240 3.10 21.04 5.71
N ASP A 241 2.85 22.06 4.89
CA ASP A 241 3.50 23.37 4.96
C ASP A 241 3.19 24.09 6.28
N ALA A 242 2.01 23.84 6.85
CA ALA A 242 1.62 24.32 8.18
C ALA A 242 2.27 23.53 9.32
N GLY A 243 3.27 22.69 9.04
CA GLY A 243 4.01 21.88 10.01
C GLY A 243 3.48 20.45 10.21
N GLY A 244 2.45 20.04 9.45
CA GLY A 244 1.91 18.67 9.50
C GLY A 244 1.60 18.23 10.92
N ILE A 245 2.05 17.01 11.28
CA ILE A 245 1.85 16.43 12.62
C ILE A 245 2.70 17.07 13.73
N ALA A 246 3.73 17.85 13.39
CA ALA A 246 4.53 18.57 14.37
C ALA A 246 3.86 19.85 14.87
N ALA A 247 2.84 20.34 14.14
CA ALA A 247 2.17 21.56 14.53
C ALA A 247 1.07 21.34 15.58
N PRO A 248 0.79 22.32 16.46
CA PRO A 248 -0.32 22.24 17.40
C PRO A 248 -1.67 21.98 16.68
N ALA A 249 -2.56 21.27 17.32
CA ALA A 249 -3.92 20.97 16.82
C ALA A 249 -3.94 20.32 15.41
N TRP A 250 -2.91 19.56 15.07
CA TRP A 250 -2.81 18.90 13.75
C TRP A 250 -3.96 17.93 13.49
N ARG A 251 -4.43 17.22 14.55
CA ARG A 251 -5.53 16.27 14.42
C ARG A 251 -6.84 16.96 13.99
N GLU A 252 -7.16 18.10 14.60
CA GLU A 252 -8.35 18.89 14.26
C GLU A 252 -8.28 19.40 12.82
N ARG A 253 -7.08 19.84 12.36
CA ARG A 253 -6.87 20.29 10.98
C ARG A 253 -7.00 19.12 9.99
N ALA A 254 -6.38 17.98 10.25
CA ALA A 254 -6.50 16.80 9.43
C ALA A 254 -7.97 16.31 9.39
N ALA A 255 -8.67 16.32 10.52
CA ALA A 255 -10.10 15.98 10.59
C ALA A 255 -10.98 16.99 9.83
N ALA A 256 -10.64 18.27 9.82
CA ALA A 256 -11.35 19.27 9.00
C ALA A 256 -11.19 18.98 7.49
N ILE A 257 -9.98 18.63 7.06
CA ILE A 257 -9.72 18.20 5.67
C ILE A 257 -10.49 16.89 5.37
N HIS A 258 -10.51 15.93 6.30
CA HIS A 258 -11.30 14.71 6.14
C HIS A 258 -12.78 15.03 5.88
N ARG A 259 -13.39 15.88 6.71
CA ARG A 259 -14.80 16.28 6.53
C ARG A 259 -15.05 16.96 5.18
N SER A 260 -14.11 17.79 4.69
CA SER A 260 -14.26 18.42 3.37
C SER A 260 -14.23 17.41 2.23
N PHE A 261 -13.40 16.34 2.34
CA PHE A 261 -13.37 15.26 1.37
C PHE A 261 -14.67 14.44 1.40
N VAL A 262 -15.19 14.14 2.59
CA VAL A 262 -16.49 13.46 2.75
C VAL A 262 -17.61 14.27 2.08
N ALA A 263 -17.69 15.58 2.35
CA ALA A 263 -18.67 16.45 1.73
C ALA A 263 -18.55 16.51 0.20
N ALA A 264 -17.34 16.43 -0.33
CA ALA A 264 -17.06 16.40 -1.76
C ALA A 264 -17.08 14.97 -2.37
N ARG A 265 -17.36 13.94 -1.56
CA ARG A 265 -17.33 12.51 -1.95
C ARG A 265 -16.01 12.06 -2.56
N LEU A 266 -14.89 12.67 -2.17
CA LEU A 266 -13.55 12.32 -2.59
C LEU A 266 -12.98 11.19 -1.72
N SER A 267 -12.30 10.24 -2.36
CA SER A 267 -11.66 9.11 -1.66
C SER A 267 -10.34 8.74 -2.35
N PRO A 268 -9.18 9.05 -1.74
CA PRO A 268 -7.86 8.79 -2.30
C PRO A 268 -7.41 7.34 -2.06
N GLY A 269 -8.11 6.37 -2.64
CA GLY A 269 -7.87 4.95 -2.45
C GLY A 269 -6.49 4.49 -2.94
N GLY A 270 -5.94 5.12 -3.99
CA GLY A 270 -4.57 4.84 -4.44
C GLY A 270 -3.52 5.26 -3.42
N CYS A 271 -3.73 6.38 -2.71
CA CYS A 271 -2.85 6.78 -1.60
C CYS A 271 -2.97 5.82 -0.40
N ALA A 272 -4.17 5.28 -0.12
CA ALA A 272 -4.38 4.24 0.90
C ALA A 272 -3.59 2.96 0.57
N ASP A 273 -3.68 2.49 -0.69
CA ASP A 273 -2.93 1.33 -1.17
C ASP A 273 -1.41 1.54 -1.04
N LEU A 274 -0.90 2.74 -1.36
CA LEU A 274 0.52 3.08 -1.23
C LEU A 274 0.94 3.22 0.24
N LEU A 275 0.07 3.72 1.13
CA LEU A 275 0.36 3.73 2.57
C LEU A 275 0.51 2.29 3.09
N ALA A 276 -0.44 1.39 2.78
CA ALA A 276 -0.35 -0.01 3.18
C ALA A 276 0.91 -0.69 2.61
N ALA A 277 1.26 -0.43 1.35
CA ALA A 277 2.48 -0.94 0.73
C ALA A 277 3.76 -0.38 1.39
N THR A 278 3.76 0.90 1.79
CA THR A 278 4.86 1.52 2.54
C THR A 278 5.04 0.85 3.90
N LEU A 279 3.94 0.60 4.62
CA LEU A 279 3.96 -0.07 5.93
C LEU A 279 4.49 -1.50 5.82
N LEU A 280 4.10 -2.24 4.77
CA LEU A 280 4.62 -3.59 4.54
C LEU A 280 6.12 -3.59 4.24
N LEU A 281 6.60 -2.74 3.34
CA LEU A 281 8.03 -2.64 3.00
C LEU A 281 8.88 -2.28 4.21
N ASP A 282 8.41 -1.32 5.01
CA ASP A 282 9.08 -0.90 6.24
C ASP A 282 9.12 -2.02 7.29
N ALA A 283 8.02 -2.77 7.46
CA ALA A 283 7.94 -3.92 8.35
C ALA A 283 8.86 -5.08 7.93
N LEU A 284 8.93 -5.37 6.61
CA LEU A 284 9.83 -6.39 6.06
C LEU A 284 11.31 -6.04 6.26
N ALA A 285 11.68 -4.78 6.13
CA ALA A 285 13.05 -4.31 6.34
C ALA A 285 13.45 -4.26 7.83
N SER A 286 12.46 -4.14 8.73
CA SER A 286 12.67 -4.07 10.18
C SER A 286 12.54 -5.44 10.87
N ALA A 287 12.12 -6.48 10.14
CA ALA A 287 11.98 -7.82 10.68
C ALA A 287 13.36 -8.40 11.02
N PRO A 288 13.55 -8.98 12.23
CA PRO A 288 14.80 -9.56 12.68
C PRO A 288 15.19 -10.78 11.86
#